data_f07b2d3f14a0df72c470c6c8baada5f1
#
_entry.id   f07b2d3f14a0df72c470c6c8baada5f1
#
_cell.length_a   1.000
_cell.length_b   1.000
_cell.length_c   1.000
_cell.angle_alpha   90.00
_cell.angle_beta   90.00
_cell.angle_gamma   90.00
#
_symmetry.space_group_name_H-M   'P 1'
#
loop_
_entity.id
_entity.type
_entity.pdbx_description
1 polymer ?
#
loop_
_entity_poly.entity_id
_entity_poly.type
_entity_poly.pdbx_seq_one_letter_code
_entity_poly.pdbx_strand_id
1 'polypeptide(L)'
;MSSVEPVMKAEGFYNENSSYQKAANAGVTPQLIAAASTISSKLHPSHVIISDLGCSQGANSQQPVSNLICELRKSRPSEAQPVVSVYHIDRPSNDFNSLFKILGGSDTSYLRHHSEGVYAYAGGKSFYESLFAPGTVHIAFSLNSVHWLSRKPELSFPTFFPRNDVMNEADKKGLTAYHSWF
;
A
#
# COMPACT_ATOMS: atom_id res chain seq x y z
N MET A 1 -6.00 25.41 19.38
CA MET A 1 -4.81 25.48 18.50
C MET A 1 -5.06 24.51 17.36
N SER A 2 -5.25 25.02 16.15
CA SER A 2 -5.45 24.19 14.95
C SER A 2 -4.13 23.47 14.70
N SER A 3 -4.10 22.15 14.91
CA SER A 3 -2.99 21.30 14.50
C SER A 3 -2.96 21.32 12.98
N VAL A 4 -2.02 22.03 12.39
CA VAL A 4 -1.74 21.93 10.94
C VAL A 4 -1.27 20.51 10.71
N GLU A 5 -2.10 19.68 10.10
CA GLU A 5 -1.69 18.35 9.69
C GLU A 5 -0.51 18.45 8.73
N PRO A 6 0.57 17.68 8.92
CA PRO A 6 1.69 17.69 8.00
C PRO A 6 1.22 17.17 6.63
N VAL A 7 1.14 18.07 5.66
CA VAL A 7 0.79 17.74 4.28
C VAL A 7 2.08 17.37 3.55
N MET A 8 2.09 16.22 2.89
CA MET A 8 3.19 15.85 1.99
C MET A 8 3.26 16.84 0.82
N LYS A 9 4.48 17.27 0.46
CA LYS A 9 4.69 18.19 -0.65
C LYS A 9 4.18 17.58 -1.96
N ALA A 10 3.40 18.36 -2.70
CA ALA A 10 2.85 17.99 -4.01
C ALA A 10 3.91 18.08 -5.15
N GLU A 11 3.48 17.98 -6.39
CA GLU A 11 4.29 18.23 -7.61
C GLU A 11 5.47 17.26 -7.82
N GLY A 12 5.28 15.95 -7.49
CA GLY A 12 6.31 14.93 -7.75
C GLY A 12 7.42 14.84 -6.71
N PHE A 13 7.48 15.74 -5.74
CA PHE A 13 8.54 15.79 -4.72
C PHE A 13 8.80 14.46 -4.02
N TYR A 14 7.74 13.72 -3.66
CA TYR A 14 7.88 12.42 -3.01
C TYR A 14 8.51 11.38 -3.93
N ASN A 15 8.12 11.34 -5.20
CA ASN A 15 8.64 10.39 -6.17
C ASN A 15 10.15 10.58 -6.41
N GLU A 16 10.63 11.82 -6.40
CA GLU A 16 12.05 12.15 -6.59
C GLU A 16 12.90 11.82 -5.36
N ASN A 17 12.29 11.85 -4.15
CA ASN A 17 13.00 11.74 -2.88
C ASN A 17 12.74 10.42 -2.13
N SER A 18 12.22 9.38 -2.79
CA SER A 18 11.81 8.12 -2.17
C SER A 18 12.75 6.93 -2.42
N SER A 19 14.03 7.18 -2.65
CA SER A 19 15.04 6.12 -2.92
C SER A 19 15.17 5.10 -1.79
N TYR A 20 15.13 5.54 -0.53
CA TYR A 20 15.15 4.66 0.64
C TYR A 20 13.92 3.75 0.68
N GLN A 21 12.74 4.32 0.44
CA GLN A 21 11.48 3.58 0.40
C GLN A 21 11.46 2.54 -0.73
N LYS A 22 12.05 2.85 -1.89
CA LYS A 22 12.22 1.89 -3.00
C LYS A 22 13.07 0.70 -2.59
N ALA A 23 14.18 0.94 -1.90
CA ALA A 23 15.04 -0.13 -1.40
C ALA A 23 14.33 -1.01 -0.35
N ALA A 24 13.57 -0.40 0.57
CA ALA A 24 12.78 -1.14 1.56
C ALA A 24 11.68 -2.00 0.89
N ASN A 25 11.06 -1.51 -0.18
CA ASN A 25 10.03 -2.25 -0.92
C ASN A 25 10.56 -3.53 -1.56
N ALA A 26 11.83 -3.58 -1.94
CA ALA A 26 12.45 -4.80 -2.46
C ALA A 26 12.41 -5.96 -1.43
N GLY A 27 12.54 -5.64 -0.15
CA GLY A 27 12.49 -6.61 0.94
C GLY A 27 11.13 -7.27 1.17
N VAL A 28 10.02 -6.61 0.78
CA VAL A 28 8.65 -7.15 0.94
C VAL A 28 8.10 -7.80 -0.33
N THR A 29 8.80 -7.68 -1.45
CA THR A 29 8.38 -8.27 -2.73
C THR A 29 8.13 -9.79 -2.64
N PRO A 30 8.96 -10.62 -1.98
CA PRO A 30 8.71 -12.06 -1.87
C PRO A 30 7.39 -12.39 -1.15
N GLN A 31 7.02 -11.64 -0.12
CA GLN A 31 5.78 -11.83 0.62
C GLN A 31 4.55 -11.49 -0.25
N LEU A 32 4.63 -10.41 -1.03
CA LEU A 32 3.58 -10.03 -1.97
C LEU A 32 3.39 -11.10 -3.05
N ILE A 33 4.47 -11.63 -3.60
CA ILE A 33 4.43 -12.71 -4.59
C ILE A 33 3.82 -13.98 -3.98
N ALA A 34 4.21 -14.36 -2.75
CA ALA A 34 3.65 -15.53 -2.06
C ALA A 34 2.14 -15.39 -1.81
N ALA A 35 1.67 -14.18 -1.45
CA ALA A 35 0.24 -13.89 -1.29
C ALA A 35 -0.51 -14.06 -2.63
N ALA A 36 0.01 -13.48 -3.71
CA ALA A 36 -0.58 -13.59 -5.05
C ALA A 36 -0.62 -15.05 -5.54
N SER A 37 0.46 -15.82 -5.33
CA SER A 37 0.53 -17.24 -5.65
C SER A 37 -0.52 -18.05 -4.89
N THR A 38 -0.71 -17.77 -3.61
CA THR A 38 -1.73 -18.41 -2.78
C THR A 38 -3.14 -18.14 -3.31
N ILE A 39 -3.45 -16.90 -3.67
CA ILE A 39 -4.74 -16.52 -4.23
C ILE A 39 -4.96 -17.19 -5.59
N SER A 40 -3.96 -17.15 -6.46
CA SER A 40 -4.05 -17.77 -7.77
C SER A 40 -4.28 -19.28 -7.69
N SER A 41 -3.57 -19.97 -6.80
CA SER A 41 -3.60 -21.44 -6.70
C SER A 41 -4.77 -22.00 -5.88
N LYS A 42 -5.26 -21.27 -4.87
CA LYS A 42 -6.29 -21.79 -3.96
C LYS A 42 -7.70 -21.27 -4.25
N LEU A 43 -7.84 -20.03 -4.67
CA LEU A 43 -9.14 -19.38 -4.81
C LEU A 43 -9.61 -19.26 -6.27
N HIS A 44 -8.68 -19.21 -7.22
CA HIS A 44 -8.96 -19.06 -8.65
C HIS A 44 -10.02 -17.98 -8.99
N PRO A 45 -10.00 -16.79 -8.41
CA PRO A 45 -11.02 -15.78 -8.66
C PRO A 45 -10.94 -15.29 -10.12
N SER A 46 -12.10 -15.05 -10.73
CA SER A 46 -12.19 -14.42 -12.05
C SER A 46 -11.90 -12.91 -12.01
N HIS A 47 -12.05 -12.29 -10.84
CA HIS A 47 -11.76 -10.89 -10.57
C HIS A 47 -10.95 -10.77 -9.27
N VAL A 48 -9.83 -10.10 -9.32
CA VAL A 48 -8.96 -9.81 -8.18
C VAL A 48 -8.97 -8.34 -7.86
N ILE A 49 -9.24 -7.98 -6.62
CA ILE A 49 -9.14 -6.61 -6.12
C ILE A 49 -7.88 -6.50 -5.27
N ILE A 50 -6.99 -5.60 -5.68
CA ILE A 50 -5.76 -5.22 -4.98
C ILE A 50 -5.96 -3.83 -4.40
N SER A 51 -5.57 -3.62 -3.15
CA SER A 51 -5.57 -2.30 -2.51
C SER A 51 -4.17 -1.91 -2.05
N ASP A 52 -3.69 -0.78 -2.56
CA ASP A 52 -2.44 -0.12 -2.19
C ASP A 52 -2.78 1.00 -1.20
N LEU A 53 -2.47 0.78 0.08
CA LEU A 53 -2.85 1.64 1.19
C LEU A 53 -1.72 2.62 1.54
N GLY A 54 -1.95 3.90 1.32
CA GLY A 54 -0.94 4.96 1.44
C GLY A 54 -0.08 5.04 0.19
N CYS A 55 -0.72 5.11 -0.98
CA CYS A 55 -0.07 5.08 -2.28
C CYS A 55 0.76 6.33 -2.61
N SER A 56 0.52 7.45 -1.92
CA SER A 56 1.10 8.74 -2.25
C SER A 56 0.92 9.08 -3.75
N GLN A 57 1.97 9.53 -4.43
CA GLN A 57 1.96 9.85 -5.86
C GLN A 57 2.17 8.61 -6.77
N GLY A 58 2.26 7.41 -6.22
CA GLY A 58 2.18 6.13 -6.93
C GLY A 58 3.45 5.58 -7.56
N ALA A 59 4.58 6.29 -7.59
CA ALA A 59 5.80 5.80 -8.23
C ALA A 59 6.34 4.51 -7.59
N ASN A 60 6.24 4.40 -6.27
CA ASN A 60 6.73 3.24 -5.51
C ASN A 60 5.84 2.00 -5.64
N SER A 61 4.59 2.16 -6.07
CA SER A 61 3.61 1.09 -6.21
C SER A 61 3.70 0.36 -7.56
N GLN A 62 4.32 0.98 -8.58
CA GLN A 62 4.27 0.47 -9.95
C GLN A 62 4.86 -0.95 -10.06
N GLN A 63 6.09 -1.14 -9.59
CA GLN A 63 6.76 -2.44 -9.64
C GLN A 63 6.11 -3.51 -8.76
N PRO A 64 5.76 -3.24 -7.48
CA PRO A 64 5.02 -4.18 -6.65
C PRO A 64 3.70 -4.65 -7.28
N VAL A 65 2.90 -3.74 -7.82
CA VAL A 65 1.64 -4.07 -8.49
C VAL A 65 1.89 -4.90 -9.74
N SER A 66 2.87 -4.53 -10.57
CA SER A 66 3.24 -5.32 -11.75
C SER A 66 3.62 -6.76 -11.38
N ASN A 67 4.44 -6.94 -10.34
CA ASN A 67 4.84 -8.26 -9.85
C ASN A 67 3.62 -9.09 -9.36
N LEU A 68 2.68 -8.47 -8.65
CA LEU A 68 1.43 -9.11 -8.22
C LEU A 68 0.61 -9.59 -9.42
N ILE A 69 0.43 -8.76 -10.44
CA ILE A 69 -0.32 -9.10 -11.66
C ILE A 69 0.36 -10.26 -12.39
N CYS A 70 1.67 -10.21 -12.56
CA CYS A 70 2.45 -11.30 -13.18
C CYS A 70 2.20 -12.63 -12.46
N GLU A 71 2.31 -12.64 -11.12
CA GLU A 71 2.15 -13.88 -10.36
C GLU A 71 0.71 -14.40 -10.38
N LEU A 72 -0.30 -13.52 -10.28
CA LEU A 72 -1.71 -13.88 -10.39
C LEU A 72 -2.05 -14.56 -11.73
N ARG A 73 -1.33 -14.20 -12.77
CA ARG A 73 -1.55 -14.68 -14.16
C ARG A 73 -0.67 -15.85 -14.57
N LYS A 74 0.43 -16.08 -13.89
CA LYS A 74 1.51 -17.00 -14.27
C LYS A 74 1.06 -18.44 -14.56
N SER A 75 0.15 -18.97 -13.77
CA SER A 75 -0.32 -20.36 -13.86
C SER A 75 -1.68 -20.51 -14.56
N ARG A 76 -2.19 -19.46 -15.20
CA ARG A 76 -3.50 -19.48 -15.86
C ARG A 76 -3.38 -19.38 -17.37
N PRO A 77 -4.18 -20.15 -18.12
CA PRO A 77 -4.25 -19.99 -19.57
C PRO A 77 -4.81 -18.61 -19.95
N SER A 78 -4.51 -18.15 -21.16
CA SER A 78 -4.92 -16.84 -21.67
C SER A 78 -6.41 -16.56 -21.49
N GLU A 79 -7.25 -17.57 -21.75
CA GLU A 79 -8.70 -17.45 -21.73
C GLU A 79 -9.29 -17.38 -20.31
N ALA A 80 -8.48 -17.71 -19.30
CA ALA A 80 -8.86 -17.72 -17.88
C ALA A 80 -8.10 -16.71 -17.03
N GLN A 81 -7.53 -15.68 -17.63
CA GLN A 81 -6.84 -14.63 -16.90
C GLN A 81 -7.80 -13.85 -16.03
N PRO A 82 -7.44 -13.55 -14.76
CA PRO A 82 -8.30 -12.74 -13.91
C PRO A 82 -8.32 -11.30 -14.39
N VAL A 83 -9.48 -10.68 -14.28
CA VAL A 83 -9.59 -9.21 -14.27
C VAL A 83 -8.97 -8.72 -12.97
N VAL A 84 -8.14 -7.68 -13.04
CA VAL A 84 -7.49 -7.09 -11.86
C VAL A 84 -7.91 -5.63 -11.72
N SER A 85 -8.46 -5.29 -10.57
CA SER A 85 -8.75 -3.90 -10.18
C SER A 85 -7.78 -3.48 -9.08
N VAL A 86 -7.02 -2.43 -9.32
CA VAL A 86 -6.06 -1.86 -8.36
C VAL A 86 -6.62 -0.56 -7.81
N TYR A 87 -6.78 -0.49 -6.51
CA TYR A 87 -7.24 0.70 -5.79
C TYR A 87 -6.07 1.35 -5.05
N HIS A 88 -5.68 2.53 -5.51
CA HIS A 88 -4.69 3.37 -4.87
C HIS A 88 -5.37 4.28 -3.85
N ILE A 89 -5.18 4.00 -2.58
CA ILE A 89 -5.85 4.69 -1.48
C ILE A 89 -4.87 5.59 -0.75
N ASP A 90 -5.27 6.84 -0.55
CA ASP A 90 -4.55 7.78 0.28
C ASP A 90 -5.53 8.82 0.84
N ARG A 91 -5.06 9.73 1.69
CA ARG A 91 -5.89 10.81 2.24
C ARG A 91 -6.48 11.69 1.14
N PRO A 92 -7.64 12.33 1.37
CA PRO A 92 -8.25 13.23 0.38
C PRO A 92 -7.34 14.34 -0.14
N SER A 93 -6.36 14.77 0.68
CA SER A 93 -5.38 15.81 0.34
C SER A 93 -4.18 15.31 -0.50
N ASN A 94 -4.15 14.02 -0.86
CA ASN A 94 -3.07 13.46 -1.68
C ASN A 94 -3.08 14.03 -3.10
N ASP A 95 -1.90 14.14 -3.71
CA ASP A 95 -1.73 14.54 -5.11
C ASP A 95 -2.04 13.38 -6.08
N PHE A 96 -3.34 13.11 -6.25
CA PHE A 96 -3.81 12.10 -7.20
C PHE A 96 -3.56 12.48 -8.67
N ASN A 97 -3.34 13.75 -8.98
CA ASN A 97 -2.98 14.17 -10.33
C ASN A 97 -1.63 13.57 -10.75
N SER A 98 -0.63 13.60 -9.85
CA SER A 98 0.66 12.96 -10.09
C SER A 98 0.55 11.44 -10.22
N LEU A 99 -0.31 10.80 -9.44
CA LEU A 99 -0.61 9.37 -9.57
C LEU A 99 -1.15 9.05 -10.98
N PHE A 100 -2.18 9.77 -11.44
CA PHE A 100 -2.78 9.50 -12.75
C PHE A 100 -1.85 9.84 -13.92
N LYS A 101 -0.95 10.83 -13.79
CA LYS A 101 0.12 11.08 -14.78
C LYS A 101 1.06 9.88 -14.89
N ILE A 102 1.44 9.24 -13.78
CA ILE A 102 2.28 8.05 -13.79
C ILE A 102 1.54 6.88 -14.43
N LEU A 103 0.31 6.61 -14.00
CA LEU A 103 -0.50 5.51 -14.52
C LEU A 103 -0.75 5.62 -16.03
N GLY A 104 -0.98 6.84 -16.54
CA GLY A 104 -1.31 7.06 -17.94
C GLY A 104 -0.11 7.28 -18.88
N GLY A 105 1.06 7.69 -18.37
CA GLY A 105 2.15 8.17 -19.21
C GLY A 105 3.55 7.64 -18.90
N SER A 106 3.79 7.03 -17.74
CA SER A 106 5.12 6.57 -17.39
C SER A 106 5.46 5.22 -18.02
N ASP A 107 6.72 5.08 -18.46
CA ASP A 107 7.25 3.78 -18.92
C ASP A 107 7.29 2.73 -17.81
N THR A 108 7.27 3.15 -16.55
CA THR A 108 7.22 2.26 -15.38
C THR A 108 5.80 1.85 -14.99
N SER A 109 4.76 2.40 -15.65
CA SER A 109 3.37 2.11 -15.32
C SER A 109 3.04 0.62 -15.52
N TYR A 110 2.47 -0.01 -14.51
CA TYR A 110 1.99 -1.39 -14.64
C TYR A 110 0.86 -1.51 -15.69
N LEU A 111 0.06 -0.46 -15.91
CA LEU A 111 -0.98 -0.46 -16.96
C LEU A 111 -0.39 -0.55 -18.38
N ARG A 112 0.83 -0.02 -18.58
CA ARG A 112 1.52 -0.13 -19.87
C ARG A 112 1.99 -1.54 -20.15
N HIS A 113 2.38 -2.27 -19.10
CA HIS A 113 2.84 -3.65 -19.21
C HIS A 113 1.71 -4.69 -19.14
N HIS A 114 0.56 -4.32 -18.58
CA HIS A 114 -0.60 -5.18 -18.34
C HIS A 114 -1.89 -4.46 -18.75
N SER A 115 -2.03 -4.10 -20.03
CA SER A 115 -3.15 -3.29 -20.51
C SER A 115 -4.49 -4.04 -20.56
N GLU A 116 -4.48 -5.35 -20.76
CA GLU A 116 -5.69 -6.14 -20.90
C GLU A 116 -6.21 -6.64 -19.56
N GLY A 117 -7.48 -6.31 -19.26
CA GLY A 117 -8.17 -6.76 -18.04
C GLY A 117 -7.57 -6.21 -16.74
N VAL A 118 -6.80 -5.12 -16.77
CA VAL A 118 -6.28 -4.43 -15.59
C VAL A 118 -6.80 -3.01 -15.53
N TYR A 119 -7.35 -2.64 -14.39
CA TYR A 119 -7.99 -1.34 -14.16
C TYR A 119 -7.40 -0.69 -12.92
N ALA A 120 -7.16 0.62 -12.98
CA ALA A 120 -6.65 1.43 -11.88
C ALA A 120 -7.69 2.44 -11.40
N TYR A 121 -7.81 2.55 -10.10
CA TYR A 121 -8.70 3.46 -9.41
C TYR A 121 -7.93 4.21 -8.32
N ALA A 122 -8.42 5.37 -7.92
CA ALA A 122 -7.92 6.08 -6.77
C ALA A 122 -9.06 6.40 -5.79
N GLY A 123 -8.77 6.35 -4.49
CA GLY A 123 -9.72 6.68 -3.45
C GLY A 123 -9.11 7.61 -2.41
N GLY A 124 -9.72 8.80 -2.26
CA GLY A 124 -9.34 9.79 -1.26
C GLY A 124 -10.00 9.51 0.07
N LYS A 125 -9.46 8.57 0.87
CA LYS A 125 -9.98 8.20 2.17
C LYS A 125 -8.87 7.65 3.07
N SER A 126 -8.98 7.85 4.38
CA SER A 126 -8.03 7.26 5.32
C SER A 126 -8.11 5.73 5.30
N PHE A 127 -6.96 5.05 5.30
CA PHE A 127 -6.93 3.59 5.36
C PHE A 127 -7.32 3.05 6.76
N TYR A 128 -7.56 3.90 7.73
CA TYR A 128 -8.15 3.55 9.02
C TYR A 128 -9.68 3.56 9.01
N GLU A 129 -10.28 3.95 7.90
CA GLU A 129 -11.74 3.95 7.73
C GLU A 129 -12.19 2.72 6.92
N SER A 130 -13.49 2.44 6.94
CA SER A 130 -14.07 1.41 6.07
C SER A 130 -13.97 1.84 4.61
N LEU A 131 -13.11 1.20 3.84
CA LEU A 131 -12.80 1.53 2.44
C LEU A 131 -13.63 0.71 1.46
N PHE A 132 -13.87 -0.54 1.78
CA PHE A 132 -14.48 -1.54 0.90
C PHE A 132 -15.59 -2.30 1.63
N ALA A 133 -16.49 -2.89 0.87
CA ALA A 133 -17.44 -3.84 1.41
C ALA A 133 -16.70 -5.09 1.98
N PRO A 134 -17.21 -5.70 3.06
CA PRO A 134 -16.58 -6.87 3.65
C PRO A 134 -16.36 -8.00 2.63
N GLY A 135 -15.19 -8.63 2.68
CA GLY A 135 -14.86 -9.79 1.86
C GLY A 135 -14.61 -9.51 0.38
N THR A 136 -14.44 -8.23 -0.05
CA THR A 136 -14.24 -7.89 -1.46
C THR A 136 -12.77 -7.77 -1.85
N VAL A 137 -11.88 -7.37 -0.94
CA VAL A 137 -10.44 -7.18 -1.23
C VAL A 137 -9.71 -8.50 -1.11
N HIS A 138 -8.94 -8.85 -2.12
CA HIS A 138 -8.16 -10.08 -2.18
C HIS A 138 -6.73 -9.89 -1.65
N ILE A 139 -6.11 -8.76 -1.99
CA ILE A 139 -4.76 -8.39 -1.54
C ILE A 139 -4.82 -6.94 -1.08
N ALA A 140 -4.45 -6.68 0.17
CA ALA A 140 -4.18 -5.34 0.65
C ALA A 140 -2.73 -5.26 1.10
N PHE A 141 -2.04 -4.19 0.71
CA PHE A 141 -0.68 -3.94 1.17
C PHE A 141 -0.48 -2.46 1.47
N SER A 142 0.48 -2.17 2.33
CA SER A 142 0.94 -0.82 2.62
C SER A 142 2.46 -0.79 2.60
N LEU A 143 3.01 0.07 1.74
CA LEU A 143 4.44 0.26 1.61
C LEU A 143 4.83 1.59 2.26
N ASN A 144 5.52 1.52 3.40
CA ASN A 144 6.04 2.70 4.11
C ASN A 144 4.99 3.70 4.64
N SER A 145 3.74 3.28 4.89
CA SER A 145 2.68 4.18 5.38
C SER A 145 2.16 3.84 6.77
N VAL A 146 2.42 2.63 7.28
CA VAL A 146 1.88 2.17 8.58
C VAL A 146 2.43 2.93 9.79
N HIS A 147 3.50 3.73 9.63
CA HIS A 147 4.01 4.61 10.68
C HIS A 147 3.13 5.87 10.90
N TRP A 148 2.20 6.18 10.01
CA TRP A 148 1.18 7.22 10.20
C TRP A 148 0.05 6.66 11.07
N LEU A 149 0.28 6.59 12.37
CA LEU A 149 -0.62 5.97 13.33
C LEU A 149 -1.91 6.77 13.49
N SER A 150 -3.06 6.08 13.61
CA SER A 150 -4.35 6.71 13.93
C SER A 150 -4.38 7.26 15.37
N ARG A 151 -3.58 6.65 16.25
CA ARG A 151 -3.39 7.08 17.64
C ARG A 151 -1.92 6.93 17.99
N LYS A 152 -1.38 7.92 18.70
CA LYS A 152 -0.02 7.86 19.21
C LYS A 152 0.00 7.00 20.48
N PRO A 153 0.87 5.98 20.59
CA PRO A 153 1.08 5.30 21.86
C PRO A 153 1.67 6.26 22.89
N GLU A 154 1.26 6.13 24.15
CA GLU A 154 1.84 6.90 25.25
C GLU A 154 3.18 6.29 25.63
N LEU A 155 4.26 6.92 25.19
CA LEU A 155 5.63 6.56 25.51
C LEU A 155 6.32 7.75 26.20
N SER A 156 7.18 7.45 27.17
CA SER A 156 7.92 8.47 27.93
C SER A 156 9.01 9.16 27.11
N PHE A 157 9.32 8.65 25.91
CA PHE A 157 10.33 9.20 25.00
C PHE A 157 9.90 9.09 23.53
N PRO A 158 10.32 10.03 22.69
CA PRO A 158 10.04 9.95 21.26
C PRO A 158 10.91 8.87 20.59
N THR A 159 10.28 7.88 19.97
CA THR A 159 10.99 6.87 19.19
C THR A 159 10.14 6.35 18.05
N PHE A 160 10.78 5.99 16.92
CA PHE A 160 10.16 5.25 15.83
C PHE A 160 10.30 3.72 16.00
N PHE A 161 11.31 3.30 16.76
CA PHE A 161 11.62 1.90 17.00
C PHE A 161 11.82 1.70 18.51
N PRO A 162 10.76 1.34 19.25
CA PRO A 162 10.86 1.10 20.67
C PRO A 162 11.79 -0.09 20.96
N ARG A 163 12.76 0.12 21.83
CA ARG A 163 13.72 -0.89 22.27
C ARG A 163 13.42 -1.31 23.69
N ASN A 164 13.33 -2.60 23.93
CA ASN A 164 12.99 -3.16 25.24
C ASN A 164 13.94 -2.74 26.37
N ASP A 165 15.22 -2.47 26.03
CA ASP A 165 16.27 -2.07 26.98
C ASP A 165 16.14 -0.61 27.48
N VAL A 166 15.35 0.21 26.81
CA VAL A 166 15.14 1.63 27.17
C VAL A 166 13.70 1.94 27.61
N MET A 167 12.78 0.99 27.49
CA MET A 167 11.38 1.13 27.89
C MET A 167 11.17 0.79 29.36
N ASN A 168 10.47 1.67 30.07
CA ASN A 168 9.94 1.34 31.41
C ASN A 168 8.64 0.52 31.31
N GLU A 169 8.09 0.06 32.44
CA GLU A 169 6.88 -0.78 32.46
C GLU A 169 5.64 -0.05 31.95
N ALA A 170 5.53 1.28 32.14
CA ALA A 170 4.43 2.07 31.58
C ALA A 170 4.50 2.14 30.05
N ASP A 171 5.72 2.31 29.48
CA ASP A 171 5.94 2.30 28.03
C ASP A 171 5.58 0.92 27.41
N LYS A 172 6.01 -0.16 28.06
CA LYS A 172 5.68 -1.53 27.62
C LYS A 172 4.15 -1.77 27.63
N LYS A 173 3.48 -1.31 28.68
CA LYS A 173 2.01 -1.38 28.78
C LYS A 173 1.32 -0.57 27.69
N GLY A 174 1.78 0.66 27.44
CA GLY A 174 1.28 1.52 26.37
C GLY A 174 1.46 0.89 24.98
N LEU A 175 2.61 0.28 24.72
CA LEU A 175 2.89 -0.41 23.46
C LEU A 175 2.03 -1.67 23.30
N THR A 176 1.83 -2.45 24.37
CA THR A 176 0.94 -3.63 24.37
C THR A 176 -0.50 -3.24 24.07
N ALA A 177 -1.00 -2.16 24.72
CA ALA A 177 -2.33 -1.63 24.45
C ALA A 177 -2.45 -1.16 22.99
N TYR A 178 -1.41 -0.53 22.42
CA TYR A 178 -1.38 -0.14 21.02
C TYR A 178 -1.46 -1.35 20.07
N HIS A 179 -0.71 -2.42 20.31
CA HIS A 179 -0.76 -3.65 19.50
C HIS A 179 -2.13 -4.35 19.55
N SER A 180 -2.92 -4.14 20.59
CA SER A 180 -4.28 -4.70 20.68
C SER A 180 -5.32 -3.97 19.81
N TRP A 181 -4.95 -2.85 19.16
CA TRP A 181 -5.83 -2.10 18.26
C TRP A 181 -5.79 -2.61 16.81
N PHE A 182 -4.89 -3.53 16.49
CA PHE A 182 -4.75 -4.22 15.20
C PHE A 182 -5.07 -5.69 15.32
#